data_17304d17e4cdc80a58327a0cc545964b
#
_entry.id   17304d17e4cdc80a58327a0cc545964b
#
_cell.length_a   1.000
_cell.length_b   1.000
_cell.length_c   1.000
_cell.angle_alpha   90.00
_cell.angle_beta   90.00
_cell.angle_gamma   90.00
#
_symmetry.space_group_name_H-M   'P 1'
#
loop_
_entity.id
_entity.type
_entity.pdbx_description
1 polymer ?
#
loop_
_entity_poly.entity_id
_entity_poly.type
_entity_poly.pdbx_seq_one_letter_code
_entity_poly.pdbx_strand_id
1 'polypeptide(L)'
;MISQHMTIAEAVKNNPDIINPLSEYGIDYCCEGAKKLSDAMKVNNIDPDIIITQLNNVRDPDTNLDFKKALRMDRPEDKKKLIAHIIKHHHRLEEKLLSEIGEYLPILLRVHYEEHSDELSRLYKKFSQLNAELTVHLANEERAEFQRILEDEDFDRSTMLAEHDIIAGLLHDVKRMTNNFTPPPDCCQTYELAFARLKELYEDIHQHFFLENNILFV
;
A
#
# COMPACT_ATOMS: atom_id res chain seq x y z
N MET A 1 -17.15 -16.06 -6.48
CA MET A 1 -17.86 -14.92 -7.12
C MET A 1 -17.99 -13.83 -6.05
N ILE A 2 -17.58 -12.61 -6.39
CA ILE A 2 -17.64 -11.45 -5.47
C ILE A 2 -19.06 -10.93 -5.40
N SER A 3 -19.52 -10.58 -4.20
CA SER A 3 -20.82 -9.97 -3.95
C SER A 3 -20.68 -8.73 -3.05
N GLN A 4 -21.62 -7.80 -3.12
CA GLN A 4 -21.62 -6.58 -2.31
C GLN A 4 -21.70 -6.83 -0.79
N HIS A 5 -22.09 -8.04 -0.36
CA HIS A 5 -22.23 -8.41 1.05
C HIS A 5 -20.94 -8.92 1.69
N MET A 6 -19.94 -9.24 0.88
CA MET A 6 -18.61 -9.61 1.34
C MET A 6 -17.89 -8.41 1.95
N THR A 7 -16.99 -8.69 2.89
CA THR A 7 -16.01 -7.69 3.30
C THR A 7 -14.99 -7.44 2.18
N ILE A 8 -14.32 -6.31 2.24
CA ILE A 8 -13.27 -5.98 1.27
C ILE A 8 -12.17 -7.05 1.31
N ALA A 9 -11.75 -7.47 2.53
CA ALA A 9 -10.74 -8.52 2.69
C ALA A 9 -11.16 -9.86 2.11
N GLU A 10 -12.42 -10.30 2.33
CA GLU A 10 -12.94 -11.52 1.71
C GLU A 10 -12.93 -11.43 0.17
N ALA A 11 -13.28 -10.28 -0.39
CA ALA A 11 -13.29 -10.09 -1.83
C ALA A 11 -11.87 -10.17 -2.43
N VAL A 12 -10.87 -9.54 -1.78
CA VAL A 12 -9.45 -9.60 -2.19
C VAL A 12 -8.90 -11.03 -2.06
N LYS A 13 -9.19 -11.73 -0.95
CA LYS A 13 -8.80 -13.15 -0.79
C LYS A 13 -9.41 -14.05 -1.88
N ASN A 14 -10.65 -13.79 -2.30
CA ASN A 14 -11.30 -14.53 -3.37
C ASN A 14 -10.75 -14.24 -4.78
N ASN A 15 -10.39 -12.99 -5.04
CA ASN A 15 -9.79 -12.57 -6.30
C ASN A 15 -8.79 -11.43 -6.06
N PRO A 16 -7.49 -11.73 -5.91
CA PRO A 16 -6.46 -10.70 -5.69
C PRO A 16 -6.31 -9.69 -6.83
N ASP A 17 -6.77 -10.04 -8.04
CA ASP A 17 -6.69 -9.16 -9.21
C ASP A 17 -7.55 -7.90 -9.09
N ILE A 18 -8.41 -7.82 -8.06
CA ILE A 18 -9.29 -6.67 -7.83
C ILE A 18 -8.63 -5.49 -7.11
N ILE A 19 -7.41 -5.64 -6.58
CA ILE A 19 -6.75 -4.58 -5.81
C ILE A 19 -6.59 -3.28 -6.60
N ASN A 20 -6.21 -3.37 -7.88
CA ASN A 20 -6.08 -2.20 -8.75
C ASN A 20 -7.43 -1.51 -8.99
N PRO A 21 -8.50 -2.20 -9.44
CA PRO A 21 -9.84 -1.62 -9.51
C PRO A 21 -10.32 -1.00 -8.20
N LEU A 22 -10.11 -1.65 -7.05
CA LEU A 22 -10.50 -1.07 -5.75
C LEU A 22 -9.79 0.26 -5.49
N SER A 23 -8.46 0.32 -5.74
CA SER A 23 -7.67 1.56 -5.61
C SER A 23 -8.11 2.66 -6.57
N GLU A 24 -8.50 2.32 -7.81
CA GLU A 24 -9.02 3.27 -8.81
C GLU A 24 -10.35 3.87 -8.36
N TYR A 25 -11.21 3.09 -7.73
CA TYR A 25 -12.46 3.54 -7.15
C TYR A 25 -12.30 4.23 -5.77
N GLY A 26 -11.08 4.38 -5.27
CA GLY A 26 -10.80 4.98 -3.96
C GLY A 26 -11.25 4.13 -2.78
N ILE A 27 -11.41 2.81 -2.97
CA ILE A 27 -11.73 1.86 -1.91
C ILE A 27 -10.43 1.40 -1.26
N ASP A 28 -10.27 1.73 0.02
CA ASP A 28 -9.13 1.29 0.82
C ASP A 28 -9.28 -0.20 1.16
N TYR A 29 -8.50 -1.03 0.48
CA TYR A 29 -8.52 -2.46 0.73
C TYR A 29 -7.54 -2.90 1.83
N CYS A 30 -6.52 -2.10 2.16
CA CYS A 30 -5.50 -2.46 3.14
C CYS A 30 -5.95 -2.21 4.59
N CYS A 31 -6.47 -1.00 4.90
CA CYS A 31 -6.82 -0.62 6.26
C CYS A 31 -8.32 -0.80 6.56
N GLU A 32 -9.19 -0.78 5.54
CA GLU A 32 -10.64 -0.94 5.69
C GLU A 32 -11.16 -2.35 5.35
N GLY A 33 -10.29 -3.35 5.35
CA GLY A 33 -10.62 -4.72 4.92
C GLY A 33 -11.84 -5.36 5.61
N ALA A 34 -12.12 -5.02 6.85
CA ALA A 34 -13.28 -5.50 7.60
C ALA A 34 -14.63 -4.88 7.17
N LYS A 35 -14.61 -3.74 6.44
CA LYS A 35 -15.83 -3.10 5.93
C LYS A 35 -16.45 -3.93 4.81
N LYS A 36 -17.79 -3.86 4.70
CA LYS A 36 -18.50 -4.47 3.56
C LYS A 36 -18.28 -3.66 2.29
N LEU A 37 -18.16 -4.35 1.17
CA LEU A 37 -18.09 -3.70 -0.14
C LEU A 37 -19.25 -2.73 -0.37
N SER A 38 -20.49 -3.13 0.01
CA SER A 38 -21.67 -2.26 -0.10
C SER A 38 -21.52 -0.91 0.60
N ASP A 39 -20.83 -0.88 1.74
CA ASP A 39 -20.66 0.35 2.52
C ASP A 39 -19.55 1.23 1.93
N ALA A 40 -18.45 0.63 1.50
CA ALA A 40 -17.39 1.33 0.79
C ALA A 40 -17.88 1.96 -0.54
N MET A 41 -18.72 1.24 -1.29
CA MET A 41 -19.33 1.75 -2.53
C MET A 41 -20.23 2.96 -2.27
N LYS A 42 -21.04 2.95 -1.20
CA LYS A 42 -21.90 4.09 -0.83
C LYS A 42 -21.09 5.34 -0.50
N VAL A 43 -20.01 5.20 0.27
CA VAL A 43 -19.14 6.34 0.65
C VAL A 43 -18.53 6.98 -0.58
N ASN A 44 -18.13 6.18 -1.57
CA ASN A 44 -17.48 6.64 -2.80
C ASN A 44 -18.46 6.96 -3.94
N ASN A 45 -19.80 6.92 -3.70
CA ASN A 45 -20.85 7.14 -4.70
C ASN A 45 -20.73 6.27 -5.95
N ILE A 46 -20.41 4.99 -5.78
CA ILE A 46 -20.20 4.01 -6.85
C ILE A 46 -21.47 3.18 -7.03
N ASP A 47 -21.87 2.94 -8.29
CA ASP A 47 -22.96 2.02 -8.62
C ASP A 47 -22.53 0.58 -8.34
N PRO A 48 -23.21 -0.13 -7.39
CA PRO A 48 -22.82 -1.49 -7.00
C PRO A 48 -22.88 -2.50 -8.17
N ASP A 49 -23.85 -2.38 -9.07
CA ASP A 49 -24.04 -3.34 -10.16
C ASP A 49 -22.90 -3.24 -11.18
N ILE A 50 -22.43 -2.04 -11.44
CA ILE A 50 -21.30 -1.78 -12.35
C ILE A 50 -20.01 -2.36 -11.75
N ILE A 51 -19.68 -1.98 -10.52
CA ILE A 51 -18.40 -2.39 -9.91
C ILE A 51 -18.36 -3.90 -9.62
N ILE A 52 -19.44 -4.51 -9.11
CA ILE A 52 -19.47 -5.94 -8.84
C ILE A 52 -19.29 -6.76 -10.15
N THR A 53 -19.87 -6.30 -11.23
CA THR A 53 -19.68 -6.92 -12.56
C THR A 53 -18.22 -6.81 -12.98
N GLN A 54 -17.60 -5.64 -12.84
CA GLN A 54 -16.20 -5.42 -13.16
C GLN A 54 -15.28 -6.30 -12.31
N LEU A 55 -15.44 -6.30 -10.97
CA LEU A 55 -14.61 -7.08 -10.05
C LEU A 55 -14.70 -8.59 -10.29
N ASN A 56 -15.82 -9.09 -10.76
CA ASN A 56 -15.97 -10.50 -11.11
C ASN A 56 -15.30 -10.87 -12.44
N ASN A 57 -15.12 -9.92 -13.35
CA ASN A 57 -14.57 -10.15 -14.68
C ASN A 57 -13.08 -9.79 -14.80
N VAL A 58 -12.54 -9.01 -13.84
CA VAL A 58 -11.15 -8.62 -13.90
C VAL A 58 -10.20 -9.81 -13.79
N ARG A 59 -9.17 -9.79 -14.62
CA ARG A 59 -8.01 -10.68 -14.57
C ARG A 59 -6.80 -9.79 -14.83
N ASP A 60 -5.95 -9.66 -13.84
CA ASP A 60 -4.74 -8.87 -13.94
C ASP A 60 -3.53 -9.82 -13.91
N PRO A 61 -2.85 -10.02 -15.05
CA PRO A 61 -1.67 -10.88 -15.12
C PRO A 61 -0.50 -10.30 -14.31
N ASP A 62 -0.49 -8.99 -14.09
CA ASP A 62 0.58 -8.27 -13.40
C ASP A 62 0.40 -8.27 -11.88
N THR A 63 -0.73 -8.75 -11.36
CA THR A 63 -0.90 -8.89 -9.90
C THR A 63 0.20 -9.77 -9.33
N ASN A 64 0.92 -9.23 -8.34
CA ASN A 64 2.10 -9.84 -7.74
C ASN A 64 1.85 -11.30 -7.30
N LEU A 65 2.62 -12.23 -7.88
CA LEU A 65 2.51 -13.66 -7.58
C LEU A 65 2.88 -13.99 -6.13
N ASP A 66 3.78 -13.23 -5.54
CA ASP A 66 4.21 -13.45 -4.16
C ASP A 66 3.12 -12.98 -3.19
N PHE A 67 2.43 -11.89 -3.49
CA PHE A 67 1.22 -11.49 -2.78
C PHE A 67 0.13 -12.57 -2.84
N LYS A 68 -0.15 -13.12 -4.04
CA LYS A 68 -1.12 -14.24 -4.21
C LYS A 68 -0.75 -15.48 -3.38
N LYS A 69 0.53 -15.76 -3.20
CA LYS A 69 1.01 -16.86 -2.34
C LYS A 69 0.81 -16.53 -0.86
N ALA A 70 1.15 -15.32 -0.45
CA ALA A 70 1.03 -14.86 0.93
C ALA A 70 -0.43 -14.88 1.42
N LEU A 71 -1.40 -14.54 0.57
CA LEU A 71 -2.82 -14.62 0.87
C LEU A 71 -3.32 -16.01 1.32
N ARG A 72 -2.56 -17.06 1.03
CA ARG A 72 -2.87 -18.45 1.44
C ARG A 72 -2.22 -18.87 2.75
N MET A 73 -1.44 -17.98 3.38
CA MET A 73 -0.78 -18.20 4.67
C MET A 73 -1.67 -17.69 5.82
N ASP A 74 -2.96 -18.11 5.82
CA ASP A 74 -3.99 -17.60 6.72
C ASP A 74 -4.30 -18.51 7.91
N ARG A 75 -3.49 -19.55 8.12
CA ARG A 75 -3.62 -20.47 9.26
C ARG A 75 -2.66 -20.07 10.39
N PRO A 76 -3.00 -20.34 11.65
CA PRO A 76 -2.13 -20.00 12.79
C PRO A 76 -0.69 -20.51 12.65
N GLU A 77 -0.50 -21.72 12.11
CA GLU A 77 0.83 -22.30 11.87
C GLU A 77 1.64 -21.62 10.77
N ASP A 78 1.01 -20.80 9.93
CA ASP A 78 1.67 -20.08 8.85
C ASP A 78 2.15 -18.68 9.26
N LYS A 79 1.75 -18.14 10.44
CA LYS A 79 2.12 -16.78 10.91
C LYS A 79 3.61 -16.49 10.78
N LYS A 80 4.47 -17.43 11.23
CA LYS A 80 5.93 -17.28 11.13
C LYS A 80 6.43 -17.21 9.68
N LYS A 81 5.79 -17.96 8.77
CA LYS A 81 6.14 -17.93 7.34
C LYS A 81 5.67 -16.64 6.69
N LEU A 82 4.49 -16.16 7.09
CA LEU A 82 3.94 -14.89 6.60
C LEU A 82 4.83 -13.72 7.02
N ILE A 83 5.25 -13.65 8.29
CA ILE A 83 6.20 -12.65 8.77
C ILE A 83 7.51 -12.69 7.97
N ALA A 84 8.08 -13.88 7.79
CA ALA A 84 9.30 -14.02 6.98
C ALA A 84 9.10 -13.58 5.52
N HIS A 85 7.90 -13.81 4.97
CA HIS A 85 7.52 -13.32 3.64
C HIS A 85 7.44 -11.80 3.59
N ILE A 86 6.75 -11.18 4.55
CA ILE A 86 6.60 -9.72 4.67
C ILE A 86 7.99 -9.06 4.72
N ILE A 87 8.84 -9.49 5.65
CA ILE A 87 10.20 -8.94 5.78
C ILE A 87 10.98 -9.06 4.47
N LYS A 88 10.95 -10.23 3.84
CA LYS A 88 11.78 -10.51 2.66
C LYS A 88 11.29 -9.76 1.41
N HIS A 89 9.99 -9.71 1.18
CA HIS A 89 9.41 -9.26 -0.08
C HIS A 89 8.90 -7.82 -0.04
N HIS A 90 8.47 -7.33 1.15
CA HIS A 90 7.97 -5.98 1.34
C HIS A 90 8.99 -5.08 2.02
N HIS A 91 9.42 -5.36 3.26
CA HIS A 91 10.35 -4.46 3.96
C HIS A 91 11.62 -4.20 3.16
N ARG A 92 12.26 -5.23 2.58
CA ARG A 92 13.50 -5.04 1.80
C ARG A 92 13.28 -4.27 0.50
N LEU A 93 12.12 -4.41 -0.12
CA LEU A 93 11.75 -3.63 -1.30
C LEU A 93 11.47 -2.18 -0.92
N GLU A 94 10.70 -1.95 0.13
CA GLU A 94 10.35 -0.63 0.63
C GLU A 94 11.59 0.17 1.06
N GLU A 95 12.52 -0.44 1.83
CA GLU A 95 13.81 0.17 2.18
C GLU A 95 14.60 0.61 0.94
N LYS A 96 14.66 -0.25 -0.07
CA LYS A 96 15.32 0.07 -1.34
C LYS A 96 14.64 1.23 -2.05
N LEU A 97 13.32 1.22 -2.16
CA LEU A 97 12.53 2.25 -2.83
C LEU A 97 12.65 3.60 -2.11
N LEU A 98 12.61 3.60 -0.77
CA LEU A 98 12.84 4.81 0.03
C LEU A 98 14.20 5.42 -0.24
N SER A 99 15.26 4.61 -0.35
CA SER A 99 16.60 5.06 -0.68
C SER A 99 16.67 5.66 -2.08
N GLU A 100 16.16 4.95 -3.10
CA GLU A 100 16.17 5.41 -4.50
C GLU A 100 15.40 6.73 -4.67
N ILE A 101 14.18 6.83 -4.11
CA ILE A 101 13.38 8.06 -4.17
C ILE A 101 14.07 9.20 -3.44
N GLY A 102 14.69 8.90 -2.29
CA GLY A 102 15.48 9.85 -1.50
C GLY A 102 16.66 10.45 -2.26
N GLU A 103 17.23 9.72 -3.22
CA GLU A 103 18.27 10.22 -4.11
C GLU A 103 17.69 11.04 -5.28
N TYR A 104 16.57 10.61 -5.88
CA TYR A 104 16.00 11.27 -7.05
C TYR A 104 15.35 12.61 -6.74
N LEU A 105 14.55 12.72 -5.68
CA LEU A 105 13.82 13.96 -5.39
C LEU A 105 14.71 15.19 -5.18
N PRO A 106 15.87 15.14 -4.46
CA PRO A 106 16.81 16.26 -4.38
C PRO A 106 17.46 16.63 -5.71
N ILE A 107 17.67 15.64 -6.62
CA ILE A 107 18.18 15.89 -7.96
C ILE A 107 17.14 16.66 -8.75
N LEU A 108 15.87 16.22 -8.74
CA LEU A 108 14.78 16.89 -9.42
C LEU A 108 14.60 18.33 -8.94
N LEU A 109 14.65 18.56 -7.63
CA LEU A 109 14.59 19.89 -7.03
C LEU A 109 15.67 20.83 -7.57
N ARG A 110 16.89 20.34 -7.80
CA ARG A 110 17.99 21.16 -8.32
C ARG A 110 17.88 21.42 -9.82
N VAL A 111 17.48 20.40 -10.59
CA VAL A 111 17.44 20.47 -12.05
C VAL A 111 16.22 21.23 -12.55
N HIS A 112 15.07 21.07 -11.88
CA HIS A 112 13.79 21.66 -12.28
C HIS A 112 13.33 22.78 -11.35
N TYR A 113 14.27 23.44 -10.66
CA TYR A 113 13.96 24.46 -9.65
C TYR A 113 13.15 25.64 -10.21
N GLU A 114 13.51 26.13 -11.39
CA GLU A 114 12.86 27.32 -11.98
C GLU A 114 11.40 27.03 -12.42
N GLU A 115 11.09 25.80 -12.80
CA GLU A 115 9.81 25.43 -13.39
C GLU A 115 8.86 24.79 -12.38
N HIS A 116 9.39 23.99 -11.44
CA HIS A 116 8.60 23.11 -10.54
C HIS A 116 9.01 23.19 -9.06
N SER A 117 9.67 24.26 -8.60
CA SER A 117 10.23 24.34 -7.26
C SER A 117 9.20 24.15 -6.14
N ASP A 118 8.03 24.77 -6.26
CA ASP A 118 6.99 24.71 -5.23
C ASP A 118 6.39 23.31 -5.10
N GLU A 119 6.13 22.65 -6.22
CA GLU A 119 5.54 21.31 -6.27
C GLU A 119 6.53 20.27 -5.76
N LEU A 120 7.77 20.30 -6.27
CA LEU A 120 8.81 19.36 -5.88
C LEU A 120 9.26 19.58 -4.43
N SER A 121 9.28 20.81 -3.93
CA SER A 121 9.58 21.09 -2.52
C SER A 121 8.53 20.54 -1.57
N ARG A 122 7.24 20.65 -1.94
CA ARG A 122 6.14 20.06 -1.17
C ARG A 122 6.19 18.54 -1.21
N LEU A 123 6.41 17.96 -2.40
CA LEU A 123 6.55 16.53 -2.57
C LEU A 123 7.73 15.97 -1.75
N TYR A 124 8.90 16.62 -1.81
CA TYR A 124 10.07 16.21 -1.06
C TYR A 124 9.83 16.24 0.46
N LYS A 125 9.17 17.30 0.98
CA LYS A 125 8.82 17.37 2.40
C LYS A 125 7.86 16.24 2.82
N LYS A 126 6.84 15.98 2.00
CA LYS A 126 5.86 14.93 2.28
C LYS A 126 6.51 13.54 2.22
N PHE A 127 7.34 13.28 1.21
CA PHE A 127 8.11 12.05 1.11
C PHE A 127 9.08 11.88 2.29
N SER A 128 9.76 12.94 2.72
CA SER A 128 10.67 12.87 3.89
C SER A 128 9.93 12.49 5.18
N GLN A 129 8.69 12.94 5.33
CA GLN A 129 7.80 12.54 6.42
C GLN A 129 7.47 11.05 6.33
N LEU A 130 7.01 10.60 5.14
CA LEU A 130 6.70 9.20 4.86
C LEU A 130 7.92 8.30 5.13
N ASN A 131 9.09 8.68 4.64
CA ASN A 131 10.33 7.93 4.84
C ASN A 131 10.67 7.78 6.32
N ALA A 132 10.53 8.84 7.12
CA ALA A 132 10.80 8.79 8.56
C ALA A 132 9.82 7.85 9.28
N GLU A 133 8.52 7.99 9.05
CA GLU A 133 7.48 7.17 9.69
C GLU A 133 7.64 5.68 9.29
N LEU A 134 7.75 5.39 7.99
CA LEU A 134 7.86 4.02 7.51
C LEU A 134 9.16 3.35 8.00
N THR A 135 10.30 4.04 7.98
CA THR A 135 11.57 3.48 8.46
C THR A 135 11.49 3.07 9.93
N VAL A 136 10.86 3.89 10.77
CA VAL A 136 10.70 3.59 12.21
C VAL A 136 9.72 2.43 12.39
N HIS A 137 8.62 2.43 11.66
CA HIS A 137 7.61 1.38 11.67
C HIS A 137 8.22 0.00 11.35
N LEU A 138 8.88 -0.16 10.18
CA LEU A 138 9.52 -1.40 9.78
C LEU A 138 10.55 -1.89 10.82
N ALA A 139 11.33 -0.98 11.39
CA ALA A 139 12.32 -1.31 12.41
C ALA A 139 11.67 -1.81 13.72
N ASN A 140 10.54 -1.24 14.15
CA ASN A 140 9.79 -1.65 15.34
C ASN A 140 9.21 -3.06 15.15
N GLU A 141 8.63 -3.34 14.01
CA GLU A 141 8.07 -4.64 13.66
C GLU A 141 9.12 -5.74 13.71
N GLU A 142 10.22 -5.56 12.98
CA GLU A 142 11.30 -6.56 12.93
C GLU A 142 11.98 -6.76 14.29
N ARG A 143 12.11 -5.68 15.08
CA ARG A 143 12.83 -5.72 16.35
C ARG A 143 12.04 -6.35 17.49
N ALA A 144 10.73 -6.11 17.54
CA ALA A 144 9.93 -6.44 18.71
C ALA A 144 8.52 -6.96 18.40
N GLU A 145 7.78 -6.31 17.47
CA GLU A 145 6.34 -6.51 17.36
C GLU A 145 5.99 -7.86 16.74
N PHE A 146 6.68 -8.26 15.69
CA PHE A 146 6.49 -9.59 15.09
C PHE A 146 6.77 -10.74 16.08
N GLN A 147 7.76 -10.56 16.96
CA GLN A 147 8.03 -11.56 18.00
C GLN A 147 6.87 -11.63 19.01
N ARG A 148 6.32 -10.49 19.41
CA ARG A 148 5.16 -10.42 20.32
C ARG A 148 3.92 -11.07 19.70
N ILE A 149 3.65 -10.84 18.42
CA ILE A 149 2.53 -11.46 17.69
C ILE A 149 2.65 -12.99 17.66
N LEU A 150 3.88 -13.52 17.64
CA LEU A 150 4.12 -14.97 17.67
C LEU A 150 4.01 -15.57 19.07
N GLU A 151 4.27 -14.80 20.13
CA GLU A 151 4.31 -15.26 21.53
C GLU A 151 3.03 -15.02 22.28
N ASP A 152 2.25 -13.98 21.91
CA ASP A 152 1.07 -13.52 22.61
C ASP A 152 -0.09 -13.26 21.63
N GLU A 153 -1.08 -14.14 21.63
CA GLU A 153 -2.27 -14.01 20.79
C GLU A 153 -3.11 -12.76 21.13
N ASP A 154 -3.07 -12.33 22.39
CA ASP A 154 -3.80 -11.16 22.90
C ASP A 154 -2.98 -9.85 22.79
N PHE A 155 -1.83 -9.88 22.12
CA PHE A 155 -1.01 -8.69 21.92
C PHE A 155 -1.83 -7.54 21.29
N ASP A 156 -1.82 -6.38 21.95
CA ASP A 156 -2.54 -5.19 21.48
C ASP A 156 -1.85 -4.59 20.24
N ARG A 157 -2.53 -4.66 19.11
CA ARG A 157 -2.06 -4.19 17.80
C ARG A 157 -2.52 -2.76 17.48
N SER A 158 -3.17 -2.08 18.42
CA SER A 158 -3.77 -0.75 18.16
C SER A 158 -2.75 0.29 17.74
N THR A 159 -1.53 0.24 18.28
CA THR A 159 -0.44 1.15 17.90
C THR A 159 -0.01 0.92 16.46
N MET A 160 0.19 -0.33 16.05
CA MET A 160 0.58 -0.69 14.67
C MET A 160 -0.50 -0.24 13.67
N LEU A 161 -1.77 -0.51 13.98
CA LEU A 161 -2.89 -0.08 13.14
C LEU A 161 -2.95 1.45 13.00
N ALA A 162 -2.69 2.19 14.08
CA ALA A 162 -2.63 3.66 14.03
C ALA A 162 -1.45 4.17 13.19
N GLU A 163 -0.29 3.50 13.24
CA GLU A 163 0.86 3.79 12.38
C GLU A 163 0.53 3.53 10.90
N HIS A 164 -0.14 2.42 10.59
CA HIS A 164 -0.63 2.12 9.24
C HIS A 164 -1.55 3.23 8.71
N ASP A 165 -2.51 3.71 9.51
CA ASP A 165 -3.40 4.80 9.12
C ASP A 165 -2.63 6.11 8.81
N ILE A 166 -1.60 6.43 9.60
CA ILE A 166 -0.74 7.61 9.38
C ILE A 166 0.03 7.45 8.06
N ILE A 167 0.69 6.31 7.86
CA ILE A 167 1.48 6.03 6.65
C ILE A 167 0.59 6.01 5.41
N ALA A 168 -0.58 5.37 5.47
CA ALA A 168 -1.55 5.37 4.37
C ALA A 168 -2.03 6.78 4.01
N GLY A 169 -2.26 7.64 5.01
CA GLY A 169 -2.59 9.04 4.80
C GLY A 169 -1.48 9.82 4.08
N LEU A 170 -0.21 9.59 4.45
CA LEU A 170 0.96 10.19 3.79
C LEU A 170 1.09 9.71 2.34
N LEU A 171 0.88 8.42 2.08
CA LEU A 171 0.89 7.83 0.75
C LEU A 171 -0.22 8.42 -0.13
N HIS A 172 -1.41 8.59 0.42
CA HIS A 172 -2.53 9.23 -0.28
C HIS A 172 -2.20 10.68 -0.67
N ASP A 173 -1.57 11.43 0.23
CA ASP A 173 -1.10 12.77 -0.07
C ASP A 173 -0.07 12.79 -1.20
N VAL A 174 0.92 11.87 -1.19
CA VAL A 174 1.91 11.72 -2.27
C VAL A 174 1.23 11.39 -3.60
N LYS A 175 0.30 10.43 -3.62
CA LYS A 175 -0.48 10.08 -4.83
C LYS A 175 -1.22 11.30 -5.41
N ARG A 176 -1.88 12.08 -4.55
CA ARG A 176 -2.60 13.30 -4.95
C ARG A 176 -1.65 14.37 -5.49
N MET A 177 -0.52 14.63 -4.80
CA MET A 177 0.48 15.64 -5.18
C MET A 177 1.16 15.32 -6.51
N THR A 178 1.26 14.05 -6.87
CA THR A 178 1.87 13.56 -8.11
C THR A 178 0.85 13.32 -9.22
N ASN A 179 -0.40 13.80 -9.07
CA ASN A 179 -1.47 13.51 -10.02
C ASN A 179 -1.53 12.03 -10.40
N ASN A 180 -1.68 11.16 -9.38
CA ASN A 180 -1.66 9.70 -9.54
C ASN A 180 -0.38 9.17 -10.20
N PHE A 181 0.77 9.67 -9.75
CA PHE A 181 2.11 9.29 -10.23
C PHE A 181 2.33 9.56 -11.72
N THR A 182 1.65 10.57 -12.26
CA THR A 182 1.80 10.99 -13.66
C THR A 182 2.84 12.10 -13.73
N PRO A 183 4.02 11.87 -14.36
CA PRO A 183 5.02 12.90 -14.49
C PRO A 183 4.56 14.00 -15.48
N PRO A 184 5.09 15.23 -15.37
CA PRO A 184 4.81 16.29 -16.35
C PRO A 184 5.19 15.87 -17.78
N PRO A 185 4.50 16.40 -18.80
CA PRO A 185 4.90 16.19 -20.18
C PRO A 185 6.32 16.76 -20.40
N ASP A 186 7.10 16.10 -21.24
CA ASP A 186 8.48 16.48 -21.59
C ASP A 186 9.47 16.49 -20.39
N CYS A 187 9.18 15.73 -19.34
CA CYS A 187 10.07 15.60 -18.20
C CYS A 187 11.32 14.75 -18.52
N CYS A 188 12.35 14.88 -17.68
CA CYS A 188 13.56 14.09 -17.83
C CYS A 188 13.38 12.64 -17.30
N GLN A 189 14.25 11.74 -17.76
CA GLN A 189 14.21 10.33 -17.34
C GLN A 189 14.25 10.14 -15.79
N THR A 190 14.99 10.98 -15.06
CA THR A 190 15.02 10.93 -13.60
C THR A 190 13.65 11.22 -12.98
N TYR A 191 12.89 12.12 -13.63
CA TYR A 191 11.53 12.45 -13.19
C TYR A 191 10.59 11.25 -13.36
N GLU A 192 10.64 10.61 -14.53
CA GLU A 192 9.87 9.39 -14.82
C GLU A 192 10.20 8.28 -13.83
N LEU A 193 11.50 8.04 -13.56
CA LEU A 193 11.95 7.05 -12.60
C LEU A 193 11.47 7.35 -11.20
N ALA A 194 11.59 8.59 -10.72
CA ALA A 194 11.13 8.98 -9.38
C ALA A 194 9.64 8.70 -9.20
N PHE A 195 8.82 9.04 -10.19
CA PHE A 195 7.37 8.83 -10.14
C PHE A 195 6.99 7.35 -10.25
N ALA A 196 7.72 6.58 -11.08
CA ALA A 196 7.55 5.13 -11.15
C ALA A 196 7.88 4.46 -9.79
N ARG A 197 8.96 4.88 -9.12
CA ARG A 197 9.33 4.36 -7.79
C ARG A 197 8.33 4.77 -6.69
N LEU A 198 7.80 5.98 -6.74
CA LEU A 198 6.74 6.41 -5.83
C LEU A 198 5.47 5.57 -6.00
N LYS A 199 5.12 5.23 -7.26
CA LYS A 199 3.99 4.34 -7.55
C LYS A 199 4.24 2.93 -7.02
N GLU A 200 5.42 2.36 -7.30
CA GLU A 200 5.81 1.02 -6.82
C GLU A 200 5.76 0.94 -5.29
N LEU A 201 6.28 1.97 -4.59
CA LEU A 201 6.23 2.07 -3.13
C LEU A 201 4.78 2.12 -2.63
N TYR A 202 3.92 2.94 -3.26
CA TYR A 202 2.50 3.03 -2.93
C TYR A 202 1.80 1.68 -3.05
N GLU A 203 2.01 0.98 -4.15
CA GLU A 203 1.36 -0.31 -4.43
C GLU A 203 1.86 -1.40 -3.47
N ASP A 204 3.15 -1.43 -3.17
CA ASP A 204 3.75 -2.43 -2.28
C ASP A 204 3.30 -2.27 -0.83
N ILE A 205 3.33 -1.05 -0.28
CA ILE A 205 2.89 -0.77 1.10
C ILE A 205 1.41 -1.16 1.29
N HIS A 206 0.55 -0.92 0.30
CA HIS A 206 -0.86 -1.33 0.40
C HIS A 206 -1.02 -2.85 0.44
N GLN A 207 -0.23 -3.61 -0.31
CA GLN A 207 -0.21 -5.07 -0.26
C GLN A 207 0.36 -5.57 1.08
N HIS A 208 1.46 -4.97 1.55
CA HIS A 208 2.08 -5.22 2.85
C HIS A 208 1.06 -5.05 3.98
N PHE A 209 0.48 -3.87 4.13
CA PHE A 209 -0.52 -3.58 5.16
C PHE A 209 -1.77 -4.45 5.04
N PHE A 210 -2.15 -4.85 3.83
CA PHE A 210 -3.24 -5.82 3.66
C PHE A 210 -2.90 -7.15 4.32
N LEU A 211 -1.69 -7.67 4.10
CA LEU A 211 -1.26 -8.95 4.68
C LEU A 211 -1.23 -8.91 6.21
N GLU A 212 -0.83 -7.80 6.77
CA GLU A 212 -0.80 -7.62 8.22
C GLU A 212 -2.20 -7.43 8.80
N ASN A 213 -2.92 -6.43 8.35
CA ASN A 213 -4.21 -6.05 8.91
C ASN A 213 -5.28 -7.14 8.75
N ASN A 214 -5.22 -7.92 7.64
CA ASN A 214 -6.32 -8.82 7.26
C ASN A 214 -5.95 -10.31 7.29
N ILE A 215 -4.68 -10.65 7.59
CA ILE A 215 -4.23 -12.04 7.70
C ILE A 215 -3.41 -12.27 8.97
N LEU A 216 -2.36 -11.47 9.21
CA LEU A 216 -1.45 -11.68 10.34
C LEU A 216 -2.09 -11.30 11.69
N PHE A 217 -2.87 -10.20 11.71
CA PHE A 217 -3.45 -9.62 12.92
C PHE A 217 -4.84 -10.19 13.28
N VAL A 218 -5.37 -11.09 12.48
CA VAL A 218 -6.68 -11.72 12.69
C VAL A 218 -6.59 -13.13 13.24
#